data_f443d24eda938c9c68f5a05aa2bda288
#
_entry.id   f443d24eda938c9c68f5a05aa2bda288
#
_cell.length_a   1.000
_cell.length_b   1.000
_cell.length_c   1.000
_cell.angle_alpha   90.00
_cell.angle_beta   90.00
_cell.angle_gamma   90.00
#
_symmetry.space_group_name_H-M   'P 1'
#
loop_
_entity.id
_entity.type
_entity.pdbx_description
1 polymer ?
#
loop_
_entity_poly.entity_id
_entity_poly.type
_entity_poly.pdbx_seq_one_letter_code
_entity_poly.pdbx_strand_id
1 'polypeptide(L)'
;MKFTFAHNNFNVTDLDKSLKFYEEALGLKEVRRKEAADGSFILVYLGDGVTPHQLELTWLRDWEQDHYDLGDNEFHLAFRVDDFEAAHAKHKEMGCICFENEKMGIYFITDPD
;
A
#
# COMPACT_ATOMS: atom_id res chain seq x y z
N MET A 1 -9.05 -27.55 10.82
CA MET A 1 -9.34 -26.33 10.04
C MET A 1 -8.05 -25.76 9.46
N LYS A 2 -8.16 -25.02 8.38
CA LYS A 2 -7.01 -24.45 7.69
C LYS A 2 -7.23 -22.97 7.45
N PHE A 3 -6.20 -22.16 7.73
CA PHE A 3 -6.22 -20.73 7.48
C PHE A 3 -5.29 -20.40 6.32
N THR A 4 -5.73 -19.52 5.44
CA THR A 4 -4.92 -19.04 4.32
C THR A 4 -4.92 -17.52 4.33
N PHE A 5 -3.83 -16.90 3.87
CA PHE A 5 -3.77 -15.45 3.74
C PHE A 5 -4.83 -14.96 2.75
N ALA A 6 -5.53 -13.90 3.09
CA ALA A 6 -6.52 -13.28 2.22
C ALA A 6 -6.09 -11.84 1.86
N HIS A 7 -6.02 -10.98 2.85
CA HIS A 7 -5.61 -9.59 2.63
C HIS A 7 -5.05 -8.99 3.92
N ASN A 8 -4.36 -7.87 3.77
CA ASN A 8 -4.08 -6.93 4.86
C ASN A 8 -4.72 -5.60 4.52
N ASN A 9 -4.87 -4.71 5.50
CA ASN A 9 -5.53 -3.42 5.32
C ASN A 9 -4.63 -2.27 5.76
N PHE A 10 -4.68 -1.17 4.99
CA PHE A 10 -4.22 0.13 5.41
C PHE A 10 -5.37 1.12 5.30
N ASN A 11 -5.61 1.89 6.35
CA ASN A 11 -6.52 3.03 6.26
C ASN A 11 -5.80 4.19 5.58
N VAL A 12 -6.52 4.91 4.72
CA VAL A 12 -5.95 6.01 3.92
C VAL A 12 -6.81 7.26 4.09
N THR A 13 -6.15 8.42 4.08
CA THR A 13 -6.85 9.71 4.22
C THR A 13 -7.30 10.26 2.87
N ASP A 14 -6.56 9.97 1.80
CA ASP A 14 -6.86 10.39 0.43
C ASP A 14 -6.78 9.17 -0.48
N LEU A 15 -7.95 8.59 -0.79
CA LEU A 15 -8.02 7.34 -1.54
C LEU A 15 -7.40 7.46 -2.93
N ASP A 16 -7.72 8.51 -3.68
CA ASP A 16 -7.21 8.68 -5.05
C ASP A 16 -5.68 8.81 -5.06
N LYS A 17 -5.13 9.55 -4.11
CA LYS A 17 -3.70 9.72 -3.97
C LYS A 17 -3.01 8.40 -3.65
N SER A 18 -3.59 7.61 -2.76
CA SER A 18 -3.04 6.30 -2.40
C SER A 18 -3.15 5.29 -3.54
N LEU A 19 -4.27 5.27 -4.26
CA LEU A 19 -4.43 4.40 -5.43
C LEU A 19 -3.39 4.72 -6.49
N LYS A 20 -3.16 6.00 -6.76
CA LYS A 20 -2.15 6.44 -7.71
C LYS A 20 -0.75 6.02 -7.27
N PHE A 21 -0.43 6.20 -5.98
CA PHE A 21 0.86 5.80 -5.44
C PHE A 21 1.12 4.31 -5.62
N TYR A 22 0.18 3.46 -5.22
CA TYR A 22 0.38 2.01 -5.29
C TYR A 22 0.47 1.50 -6.72
N GLU A 23 -0.25 2.11 -7.65
CA GLU A 23 -0.11 1.76 -9.06
C GLU A 23 1.25 2.21 -9.61
N GLU A 24 1.64 3.45 -9.34
CA GLU A 24 2.87 4.04 -9.86
C GLU A 24 4.12 3.42 -9.25
N ALA A 25 4.13 3.23 -7.92
CA ALA A 25 5.30 2.70 -7.22
C ALA A 25 5.45 1.20 -7.35
N LEU A 26 4.35 0.44 -7.32
CA LEU A 26 4.37 -1.02 -7.19
C LEU A 26 3.59 -1.75 -8.29
N GLY A 27 2.92 -1.04 -9.19
CA GLY A 27 2.13 -1.67 -10.25
C GLY A 27 0.88 -2.39 -9.75
N LEU A 28 0.42 -2.09 -8.54
CA LEU A 28 -0.79 -2.72 -8.00
C LEU A 28 -2.03 -2.10 -8.63
N LYS A 29 -3.00 -2.95 -8.96
CA LYS A 29 -4.23 -2.54 -9.62
C LYS A 29 -5.45 -2.94 -8.83
N GLU A 30 -6.50 -2.11 -8.93
CA GLU A 30 -7.78 -2.42 -8.30
C GLU A 30 -8.36 -3.70 -8.89
N VAL A 31 -8.69 -4.66 -8.02
CA VAL A 31 -9.33 -5.92 -8.41
C VAL A 31 -10.74 -6.04 -7.87
N ARG A 32 -11.08 -5.29 -6.81
CA ARG A 32 -12.40 -5.30 -6.21
C ARG A 32 -12.62 -4.02 -5.43
N ARG A 33 -13.86 -3.59 -5.35
CA ARG A 33 -14.25 -2.39 -4.59
C ARG A 33 -15.59 -2.62 -3.92
N LYS A 34 -15.73 -2.09 -2.71
CA LYS A 34 -17.01 -2.06 -1.98
C LYS A 34 -17.24 -0.67 -1.44
N GLU A 35 -18.40 -0.10 -1.72
CA GLU A 35 -18.78 1.20 -1.23
C GLU A 35 -20.01 1.06 -0.33
N ALA A 36 -20.04 1.79 0.81
CA ALA A 36 -21.20 1.83 1.66
C ALA A 36 -22.35 2.52 0.92
N ALA A 37 -23.58 2.04 1.13
CA ALA A 37 -24.76 2.61 0.51
C ALA A 37 -24.95 4.10 0.88
N ASP A 38 -24.53 4.49 2.08
CA ASP A 38 -24.63 5.88 2.57
C ASP A 38 -23.35 6.69 2.29
N GLY A 39 -22.37 6.11 1.59
CA GLY A 39 -21.11 6.79 1.29
C GLY A 39 -20.12 6.88 2.45
N SER A 40 -20.40 6.21 3.57
CA SER A 40 -19.58 6.34 4.79
C SER A 40 -18.21 5.70 4.69
N PHE A 41 -18.03 4.71 3.80
CA PHE A 41 -16.72 4.09 3.58
C PHE A 41 -16.56 3.61 2.14
N ILE A 42 -15.32 3.48 1.74
CA ILE A 42 -14.93 2.82 0.48
C ILE A 42 -13.79 1.87 0.81
N LEU A 43 -13.94 0.61 0.40
CA LEU A 43 -12.89 -0.40 0.47
C LEU A 43 -12.42 -0.70 -0.94
N VAL A 44 -11.11 -0.58 -1.20
CA VAL A 44 -10.52 -0.92 -2.49
C VAL A 44 -9.48 -1.99 -2.28
N TYR A 45 -9.58 -3.08 -3.03
CA TYR A 45 -8.64 -4.19 -2.95
C TYR A 45 -7.72 -4.15 -4.16
N LEU A 46 -6.42 -4.10 -3.89
CA LEU A 46 -5.37 -4.03 -4.91
C LEU A 46 -4.69 -5.39 -5.03
N GLY A 47 -4.38 -5.80 -6.24
CA GLY A 47 -3.68 -7.05 -6.52
C GLY A 47 -2.44 -6.83 -7.36
N ASP A 48 -1.50 -7.79 -7.28
CA ASP A 48 -0.26 -7.77 -8.06
C ASP A 48 -0.37 -8.54 -9.40
N GLY A 49 -1.51 -9.21 -9.64
CA GLY A 49 -1.71 -9.99 -10.85
C GLY A 49 -1.03 -11.36 -10.86
N VAL A 50 -0.33 -11.73 -9.80
CA VAL A 50 0.43 -12.99 -9.69
C VAL A 50 -0.02 -13.82 -8.49
N THR A 51 -0.06 -13.22 -7.29
CA THR A 51 -0.45 -13.91 -6.07
C THR A 51 -1.91 -13.61 -5.72
N PRO A 52 -2.57 -14.46 -4.90
CA PRO A 52 -3.95 -14.20 -4.47
C PRO A 52 -4.07 -13.18 -3.34
N HIS A 53 -2.97 -12.82 -2.70
CA HIS A 53 -2.98 -11.83 -1.62
C HIS A 53 -3.42 -10.47 -2.14
N GLN A 54 -4.24 -9.75 -1.38
CA GLN A 54 -4.72 -8.42 -1.76
C GLN A 54 -4.37 -7.41 -0.67
N LEU A 55 -4.07 -6.19 -1.09
CA LEU A 55 -3.94 -5.05 -0.20
C LEU A 55 -5.27 -4.29 -0.20
N GLU A 56 -5.93 -4.25 0.97
CA GLU A 56 -7.16 -3.48 1.14
C GLU A 56 -6.82 -2.07 1.59
N LEU A 57 -7.34 -1.07 0.88
CA LEU A 57 -7.29 0.32 1.31
C LEU A 57 -8.68 0.70 1.81
N THR A 58 -8.76 1.21 3.02
CA THR A 58 -10.00 1.66 3.63
C THR A 58 -10.02 3.18 3.73
N TRP A 59 -11.02 3.80 3.09
CA TRP A 59 -11.29 5.21 3.22
C TRP A 59 -12.59 5.42 4.00
N LEU A 60 -12.55 6.30 5.03
CA LEU A 60 -13.67 6.61 5.89
C LEU A 60 -14.05 8.09 5.73
N ARG A 61 -15.26 8.34 5.22
CA ARG A 61 -15.75 9.69 4.99
C ARG A 61 -15.72 10.57 6.24
N ASP A 62 -16.07 10.00 7.38
CA ASP A 62 -16.24 10.76 8.62
C ASP A 62 -15.01 10.76 9.52
N TRP A 63 -13.86 10.31 8.99
CA TRP A 63 -12.58 10.44 9.69
C TRP A 63 -12.19 11.91 9.72
N GLU A 64 -12.00 12.47 10.94
CA GLU A 64 -11.87 13.91 11.13
C GLU A 64 -10.43 14.42 11.06
N GLN A 65 -9.44 13.51 11.05
CA GLN A 65 -8.03 13.89 11.03
C GLN A 65 -7.46 13.75 9.62
N ASP A 66 -6.34 14.43 9.38
CA ASP A 66 -5.61 14.34 8.11
C ASP A 66 -4.51 13.28 8.13
N HIS A 67 -4.45 12.47 9.18
CA HIS A 67 -3.46 11.43 9.38
C HIS A 67 -4.02 10.31 10.27
N TYR A 68 -3.33 9.17 10.26
CA TYR A 68 -3.54 8.09 11.22
C TYR A 68 -2.33 8.01 12.14
N ASP A 69 -2.57 7.73 13.42
CA ASP A 69 -1.51 7.50 14.38
C ASP A 69 -0.94 6.09 14.17
N LEU A 70 0.27 6.00 13.68
CA LEU A 70 0.94 4.74 13.36
C LEU A 70 1.76 4.20 14.53
N GLY A 71 1.72 4.85 15.69
CA GLY A 71 2.55 4.47 16.84
C GLY A 71 4.03 4.54 16.48
N ASP A 72 4.78 3.51 16.86
CA ASP A 72 6.21 3.44 16.53
C ASP A 72 6.50 3.10 15.08
N ASN A 73 5.45 2.78 14.30
CA ASN A 73 5.53 2.47 12.88
C ASN A 73 6.52 1.35 12.55
N GLU A 74 6.52 0.31 13.38
CA GLU A 74 7.39 -0.86 13.21
C GLU A 74 6.83 -1.88 12.21
N PHE A 75 5.67 -1.61 11.67
CA PHE A 75 4.98 -2.47 10.72
C PHE A 75 5.43 -2.16 9.29
N HIS A 76 5.61 -3.20 8.48
CA HIS A 76 5.88 -3.00 7.06
C HIS A 76 5.29 -4.15 6.23
N LEU A 77 5.08 -3.87 4.95
CA LEU A 77 4.67 -4.85 3.95
C LEU A 77 5.84 -5.06 3.00
N ALA A 78 6.23 -6.30 2.78
CA ALA A 78 7.39 -6.62 1.95
C ALA A 78 6.97 -7.08 0.56
N PHE A 79 7.69 -6.60 -0.43
CA PHE A 79 7.57 -7.01 -1.83
C PHE A 79 8.90 -7.54 -2.33
N ARG A 80 8.83 -8.53 -3.20
CA ARG A 80 9.99 -8.98 -3.97
C ARG A 80 9.88 -8.39 -5.37
N VAL A 81 11.00 -7.94 -5.92
CA VAL A 81 11.05 -7.37 -7.26
C VAL A 81 12.07 -8.14 -8.09
N ASP A 82 11.80 -8.27 -9.40
CA ASP A 82 12.67 -8.98 -10.33
C ASP A 82 13.88 -8.16 -10.77
N ASP A 83 13.77 -6.84 -10.81
CA ASP A 83 14.86 -5.92 -11.16
C ASP A 83 15.03 -4.89 -10.06
N PHE A 84 15.87 -5.21 -9.10
CA PHE A 84 16.09 -4.38 -7.90
C PHE A 84 16.63 -2.99 -8.27
N GLU A 85 17.61 -2.93 -9.17
CA GLU A 85 18.24 -1.66 -9.54
C GLU A 85 17.26 -0.71 -10.22
N ALA A 86 16.43 -1.23 -11.12
CA ALA A 86 15.41 -0.44 -11.79
C ALA A 86 14.33 0.05 -10.81
N ALA A 87 13.91 -0.81 -9.90
CA ALA A 87 12.94 -0.45 -8.86
C ALA A 87 13.50 0.64 -7.94
N HIS A 88 14.75 0.50 -7.51
CA HIS A 88 15.40 1.48 -6.66
C HIS A 88 15.50 2.85 -7.35
N ALA A 89 15.93 2.87 -8.62
CA ALA A 89 16.03 4.10 -9.39
C ALA A 89 14.67 4.80 -9.54
N LYS A 90 13.63 4.03 -9.80
CA LYS A 90 12.25 4.54 -9.89
C LYS A 90 11.78 5.16 -8.59
N HIS A 91 11.94 4.45 -7.48
CA HIS A 91 11.50 4.94 -6.18
C HIS A 91 12.34 6.13 -5.68
N LYS A 92 13.62 6.18 -6.05
CA LYS A 92 14.46 7.34 -5.79
C LYS A 92 13.96 8.57 -6.53
N GLU A 93 13.62 8.42 -7.80
CA GLU A 93 13.03 9.50 -8.61
C GLU A 93 11.70 9.98 -8.05
N MET A 94 10.86 9.03 -7.56
CA MET A 94 9.59 9.36 -6.91
C MET A 94 9.78 10.05 -5.56
N GLY A 95 10.98 9.97 -4.97
CA GLY A 95 11.28 10.57 -3.67
C GLY A 95 10.63 9.86 -2.49
N CYS A 96 10.30 8.58 -2.62
CA CYS A 96 9.59 7.84 -1.57
C CYS A 96 10.47 6.91 -0.74
N ILE A 97 11.77 6.82 -1.02
CA ILE A 97 12.68 5.97 -0.24
C ILE A 97 12.93 6.61 1.13
N CYS A 98 12.74 5.84 2.21
CA CYS A 98 12.92 6.32 3.58
C CYS A 98 14.05 5.63 4.32
N PHE A 99 14.51 4.47 3.87
CA PHE A 99 15.58 3.71 4.51
C PHE A 99 16.23 2.78 3.51
N GLU A 100 17.55 2.59 3.63
CA GLU A 100 18.31 1.70 2.77
C GLU A 100 19.27 0.86 3.60
N ASN A 101 19.43 -0.41 3.23
CA ASN A 101 20.44 -1.29 3.80
C ASN A 101 21.11 -2.06 2.65
N GLU A 102 22.22 -1.54 2.17
CA GLU A 102 22.92 -2.10 1.02
C GLU A 102 23.46 -3.52 1.29
N LYS A 103 23.89 -3.80 2.52
CA LYS A 103 24.41 -5.12 2.89
C LYS A 103 23.36 -6.21 2.76
N MET A 104 22.12 -5.90 3.15
CA MET A 104 21.00 -6.84 3.04
C MET A 104 20.34 -6.80 1.66
N GLY A 105 20.68 -5.81 0.83
CA GLY A 105 20.05 -5.63 -0.48
C GLY A 105 18.57 -5.26 -0.37
N ILE A 106 18.20 -4.42 0.59
CA ILE A 106 16.82 -3.97 0.79
C ILE A 106 16.77 -2.45 0.93
N TYR A 107 15.61 -1.90 0.64
CA TYR A 107 15.27 -0.53 0.97
C TYR A 107 13.78 -0.45 1.28
N PHE A 108 13.40 0.61 1.98
CA PHE A 108 12.02 0.87 2.39
C PHE A 108 11.52 2.13 1.71
N ILE A 109 10.26 2.09 1.33
CA ILE A 109 9.54 3.25 0.82
C ILE A 109 8.37 3.59 1.74
N THR A 110 7.92 4.83 1.70
CA THR A 110 6.71 5.26 2.41
C THR A 110 5.60 5.55 1.41
N ASP A 111 4.38 5.15 1.75
CA ASP A 111 3.19 5.53 1.03
C ASP A 111 2.70 6.92 1.51
N PRO A 112 1.61 7.47 0.95
CA PRO A 112 1.14 8.81 1.35
C PRO A 112 0.71 8.94 2.82
N ASP A 113 0.34 7.87 3.48
CA ASP A 113 -0.11 7.87 4.88
C ASP A 113 0.96 7.35 5.83
#